data_fba031352b9f49e69056d935b3a73522
#
_entry.id   fba031352b9f49e69056d935b3a73522
#
_cell.length_a   1.000
_cell.length_b   1.000
_cell.length_c   1.000
_cell.angle_alpha   90.00
_cell.angle_beta   90.00
_cell.angle_gamma   90.00
#
_symmetry.space_group_name_H-M   'P 1'
#
loop_
_entity.id
_entity.type
_entity.pdbx_description
1 polymer ?
#
loop_
_entity_poly.entity_id
_entity_poly.type
_entity_poly.pdbx_seq_one_letter_code
_entity_poly.pdbx_strand_id
1 'polypeptide(L)'
;MTDMTKAKVYAASLGSVFSEGVCSSLSAPGLSGFDSSEYVIFPGFCDVHVHFREPGFSYKETIATGSRAAARGGYTAVCTMPNLNPVPDSVENLGIQRRLIEETACIHVYPYG
;
A
#
# COMPACT_ATOMS: atom_id res chain seq x y z
N MET A 1 -4.99 0.97 -23.23
CA MET A 1 -5.45 0.43 -21.94
C MET A 1 -4.77 1.28 -20.87
N THR A 2 -5.48 2.24 -20.30
CA THR A 2 -4.93 3.20 -19.34
C THR A 2 -4.58 2.45 -18.05
N ASP A 3 -3.37 2.63 -17.56
CA ASP A 3 -2.91 1.93 -16.36
C ASP A 3 -3.66 2.41 -15.11
N MET A 4 -4.78 1.78 -14.83
CA MET A 4 -5.65 2.06 -13.68
C MET A 4 -4.90 1.94 -12.34
N THR A 5 -3.81 1.18 -12.31
CA THR A 5 -2.99 1.01 -11.11
C THR A 5 -2.26 2.30 -10.75
N LYS A 6 -1.75 3.02 -11.75
CA LYS A 6 -1.11 4.33 -11.54
C LYS A 6 -2.09 5.39 -11.06
N ALA A 7 -3.31 5.41 -11.61
CA ALA A 7 -4.33 6.36 -11.19
C ALA A 7 -4.76 6.14 -9.73
N LYS A 8 -4.92 4.90 -9.30
CA LYS A 8 -5.27 4.56 -7.91
C LYS A 8 -4.16 4.94 -6.91
N VAL A 9 -2.90 4.71 -7.27
CA VAL A 9 -1.74 5.09 -6.43
C VAL A 9 -1.57 6.60 -6.36
N TYR A 10 -1.79 7.30 -7.46
CA TYR A 10 -1.73 8.76 -7.50
C TYR A 10 -2.82 9.42 -6.63
N ALA A 11 -4.04 8.90 -6.69
CA ALA A 11 -5.15 9.40 -5.90
C ALA A 11 -4.90 9.28 -4.38
N ALA A 12 -4.26 8.22 -3.95
CA ALA A 12 -3.92 8.02 -2.54
C ALA A 12 -2.83 8.95 -2.02
N SER A 13 -1.87 9.34 -2.85
CA SER A 13 -0.82 10.30 -2.48
C SER A 13 -1.33 11.75 -2.40
N LEU A 14 -2.49 12.03 -2.96
CA LEU A 14 -3.16 13.34 -2.97
C LEU A 14 -4.17 13.52 -1.82
N GLY A 15 -4.03 12.80 -0.73
CA GLY A 15 -4.93 12.64 0.42
C GLY A 15 -5.73 13.82 0.96
N SER A 16 -5.52 15.04 0.45
CA SER A 16 -6.30 16.24 0.79
C SER A 16 -7.38 16.61 -0.25
N VAL A 17 -7.48 15.88 -1.36
CA VAL A 17 -8.37 16.22 -2.48
C VAL A 17 -9.75 15.57 -2.36
N PHE A 18 -9.90 14.61 -1.45
CA PHE A 18 -11.13 13.84 -1.29
C PHE A 18 -11.95 14.32 -0.09
N SER A 19 -12.61 15.46 -0.22
CA SER A 19 -13.78 15.76 0.60
C SER A 19 -15.02 15.27 -0.15
N GLU A 20 -15.77 14.36 0.47
CA GLU A 20 -17.11 13.92 0.04
C GLU A 20 -17.24 13.06 -1.23
N GLY A 21 -16.24 12.24 -1.57
CA GLY A 21 -16.44 11.14 -2.54
C GLY A 21 -16.66 11.54 -3.99
N VAL A 22 -16.55 12.81 -4.36
CA VAL A 22 -16.68 13.28 -5.74
C VAL A 22 -15.48 14.15 -6.08
N CYS A 23 -14.66 13.68 -6.99
CA CYS A 23 -13.57 14.46 -7.56
C CYS A 23 -14.09 15.31 -8.71
N SER A 24 -14.39 16.58 -8.45
CA SER A 24 -14.90 17.50 -9.47
C SER A 24 -13.80 18.20 -10.31
N SER A 25 -12.52 18.10 -9.93
CA SER A 25 -11.41 18.61 -10.74
C SER A 25 -10.07 18.07 -10.28
N LEU A 26 -9.61 17.00 -10.88
CA LEU A 26 -8.22 16.53 -10.71
C LEU A 26 -7.32 17.22 -11.73
N SER A 27 -6.65 18.28 -11.30
CA SER A 27 -5.51 18.87 -12.01
C SER A 27 -4.21 18.27 -11.45
N ALA A 28 -3.94 17.01 -11.76
CA ALA A 28 -2.65 16.41 -11.42
C ALA A 28 -1.89 16.07 -12.71
N PRO A 29 -0.55 16.26 -12.74
CA PRO A 29 0.25 15.83 -13.88
C PRO A 29 0.05 14.33 -14.14
N GLY A 30 -0.34 13.94 -15.35
CA GLY A 30 -0.59 12.56 -15.74
C GLY A 30 -2.06 12.10 -15.70
N LEU A 31 -3.00 12.96 -15.27
CA LEU A 31 -4.44 12.69 -15.31
C LEU A 31 -5.15 13.41 -16.48
N SER A 32 -4.40 14.08 -17.34
CA SER A 32 -4.95 14.69 -18.56
C SER A 32 -5.49 13.58 -19.48
N GLY A 33 -6.81 13.55 -19.70
CA GLY A 33 -7.48 12.52 -20.49
C GLY A 33 -8.34 11.57 -19.68
N PHE A 34 -8.52 11.80 -18.38
CA PHE A 34 -9.46 11.05 -17.56
C PHE A 34 -10.88 11.55 -17.82
N ASP A 35 -11.73 10.70 -18.39
CA ASP A 35 -13.16 10.98 -18.51
C ASP A 35 -13.87 10.53 -17.24
N SER A 36 -14.37 11.49 -16.46
CA SER A 36 -15.10 11.22 -15.22
C SER A 36 -16.41 10.46 -15.41
N SER A 37 -16.91 10.36 -16.64
CA SER A 37 -18.09 9.57 -16.96
C SER A 37 -17.81 8.06 -17.00
N GLU A 38 -16.55 7.66 -17.26
CA GLU A 38 -16.16 6.26 -17.41
C GLU A 38 -15.45 5.69 -16.17
N TYR A 39 -14.98 6.54 -15.26
CA TYR A 39 -14.14 6.14 -14.15
C TYR A 39 -14.59 6.74 -12.83
N VAL A 40 -14.53 5.93 -11.78
CA VAL A 40 -14.71 6.38 -10.40
C VAL A 40 -13.36 6.33 -9.68
N ILE A 41 -12.98 7.43 -9.03
CA ILE A 41 -11.72 7.53 -8.30
C ILE A 41 -12.02 7.33 -6.82
N PHE A 42 -11.29 6.41 -6.19
CA PHE A 42 -11.35 6.15 -4.77
C PHE A 42 -9.99 6.42 -4.12
N PRO A 43 -9.96 6.73 -2.81
CA PRO A 43 -8.74 6.58 -2.02
C PRO A 43 -8.18 5.16 -2.17
N GLY A 44 -6.86 5.00 -2.07
CA GLY A 44 -6.26 3.68 -2.09
C GLY A 44 -6.81 2.81 -0.95
N PHE A 45 -6.97 1.52 -1.22
CA PHE A 45 -7.48 0.58 -0.23
C PHE A 45 -6.46 0.33 0.89
N CYS A 46 -6.98 0.00 2.07
CA CYS A 46 -6.18 -0.50 3.18
C CYS A 46 -6.62 -1.94 3.49
N ASP A 47 -5.67 -2.88 3.51
CA ASP A 47 -5.91 -4.23 3.98
C ASP A 47 -5.33 -4.38 5.39
N VAL A 48 -6.20 -4.69 6.34
CA VAL A 48 -5.82 -4.78 7.76
C VAL A 48 -5.35 -6.18 8.18
N HIS A 49 -5.21 -7.13 7.25
CA HIS A 49 -4.81 -8.49 7.56
C HIS A 49 -4.07 -9.15 6.40
N VAL A 50 -2.75 -8.91 6.31
CA VAL A 50 -1.90 -9.56 5.31
C VAL A 50 -0.74 -10.30 5.96
N HIS A 51 -0.15 -11.24 5.22
CA HIS A 51 0.98 -12.02 5.68
C HIS A 51 2.21 -11.76 4.81
N PHE A 52 2.94 -10.70 5.09
CA PHE A 52 4.30 -10.52 4.59
C PHE A 52 5.25 -11.28 5.50
N ARG A 53 5.92 -12.25 4.97
CA ARG A 53 6.59 -13.30 5.73
C ARG A 53 8.01 -12.97 6.19
N GLU A 54 8.38 -11.70 6.19
CA GLU A 54 9.67 -11.21 6.68
C GLU A 54 9.53 -10.43 7.99
N PRO A 55 10.43 -10.68 8.90
CA PRO A 55 11.59 -11.61 8.88
C PRO A 55 11.20 -13.08 9.09
N GLY A 56 12.10 -13.98 8.69
CA GLY A 56 12.11 -15.39 9.06
C GLY A 56 11.52 -16.36 8.05
N PHE A 57 10.61 -15.95 7.18
CA PHE A 57 9.94 -16.83 6.22
C PHE A 57 9.94 -16.28 4.79
N SER A 58 11.01 -15.59 4.40
CA SER A 58 11.16 -14.92 3.09
C SER A 58 10.97 -15.85 1.90
N TYR A 59 11.15 -17.16 2.08
CA TYR A 59 10.90 -18.16 1.04
C TYR A 59 9.41 -18.32 0.69
N LYS A 60 8.50 -17.82 1.53
CA LYS A 60 7.04 -17.80 1.27
C LYS A 60 6.59 -16.49 0.65
N GLU A 61 7.05 -15.37 1.19
CA GLU A 61 6.73 -14.03 0.73
C GLU A 61 7.72 -13.03 1.34
N THR A 62 8.07 -11.99 0.57
CA THR A 62 8.89 -10.88 1.07
C THR A 62 8.06 -9.61 1.20
N ILE A 63 8.52 -8.66 1.99
CA ILE A 63 7.89 -7.33 2.08
C ILE A 63 7.92 -6.65 0.71
N ALA A 64 9.03 -6.79 -0.04
CA ALA A 64 9.17 -6.20 -1.37
C ALA A 64 8.14 -6.75 -2.38
N THR A 65 7.96 -8.06 -2.43
CA THR A 65 7.04 -8.70 -3.40
C THR A 65 5.59 -8.55 -2.98
N GLY A 66 5.29 -8.73 -1.70
CA GLY A 66 3.95 -8.56 -1.16
C GLY A 66 3.43 -7.13 -1.27
N SER A 67 4.26 -6.13 -0.97
CA SER A 67 3.88 -4.72 -1.12
C SER A 67 3.63 -4.33 -2.57
N ARG A 68 4.40 -4.87 -3.53
CA ARG A 68 4.14 -4.67 -4.97
C ARG A 68 2.86 -5.34 -5.44
N ALA A 69 2.57 -6.54 -4.94
CA ALA A 69 1.32 -7.22 -5.25
C ALA A 69 0.11 -6.43 -4.72
N ALA A 70 0.18 -5.94 -3.49
CA ALA A 70 -0.83 -5.07 -2.90
C ALA A 70 -1.02 -3.78 -3.70
N ALA A 71 0.07 -3.10 -4.07
CA ALA A 71 0.03 -1.89 -4.90
C ALA A 71 -0.67 -2.14 -6.24
N ARG A 72 -0.42 -3.27 -6.90
CA ARG A 72 -1.12 -3.65 -8.14
C ARG A 72 -2.62 -3.88 -7.92
N GLY A 73 -3.02 -4.32 -6.74
CA GLY A 73 -4.42 -4.44 -6.34
C GLY A 73 -5.11 -3.11 -6.00
N GLY A 74 -4.35 -2.01 -5.96
CA GLY A 74 -4.87 -0.68 -5.59
C GLY A 74 -4.83 -0.41 -4.10
N TYR A 75 -4.11 -1.23 -3.33
CA TYR A 75 -3.86 -0.97 -1.91
C TYR A 75 -2.71 0.03 -1.76
N THR A 76 -2.86 0.97 -0.86
CA THR A 76 -1.84 1.97 -0.52
C THR A 76 -1.32 1.79 0.90
N ALA A 77 -2.03 0.99 1.68
CA ALA A 77 -1.65 0.62 3.03
C ALA A 77 -2.04 -0.83 3.32
N VAL A 78 -1.23 -1.50 4.14
CA VAL A 78 -1.52 -2.85 4.64
C VAL A 78 -1.07 -2.97 6.10
N CYS A 79 -1.77 -3.82 6.89
CA CYS A 79 -1.34 -4.19 8.22
C CYS A 79 -0.86 -5.65 8.21
N THR A 80 0.39 -5.88 8.62
CA THR A 80 1.00 -7.21 8.55
C THR A 80 0.87 -7.95 9.87
N MET A 81 0.48 -9.21 9.76
CA MET A 81 0.28 -10.10 10.91
C MET A 81 1.62 -10.50 11.57
N PRO A 82 1.65 -10.68 12.91
CA PRO A 82 2.89 -10.85 13.68
C PRO A 82 3.46 -12.28 13.68
N ASN A 83 2.94 -13.18 12.85
CA ASN A 83 3.40 -14.58 12.80
C ASN A 83 4.71 -14.74 12.00
N LEU A 84 5.77 -14.17 12.55
CA LEU A 84 7.10 -14.05 12.00
C LEU A 84 8.16 -14.74 12.89
N ASN A 85 9.39 -14.74 12.45
CA ASN A 85 10.54 -15.22 13.22
C ASN A 85 11.75 -14.27 13.05
N PRO A 86 12.13 -13.49 14.08
CA PRO A 86 11.48 -13.45 15.40
C PRO A 86 10.08 -12.86 15.37
N VAL A 87 9.25 -13.23 16.33
CA VAL A 87 7.95 -12.59 16.55
C VAL A 87 8.19 -11.14 16.96
N PRO A 88 7.46 -10.14 16.41
CA PRO A 88 7.64 -8.72 16.71
C PRO A 88 7.00 -8.32 18.07
N ASP A 89 7.36 -9.03 19.13
CA ASP A 89 6.85 -8.91 20.50
C ASP A 89 7.70 -7.97 21.40
N SER A 90 8.71 -7.37 20.83
CA SER A 90 9.61 -6.44 21.51
C SER A 90 10.03 -5.31 20.56
N VAL A 91 10.50 -4.20 21.11
CA VAL A 91 11.04 -3.08 20.32
C VAL A 91 12.18 -3.52 19.41
N GLU A 92 13.03 -4.44 19.88
CA GLU A 92 14.15 -4.98 19.13
C GLU A 92 13.66 -5.81 17.93
N ASN A 93 12.79 -6.77 18.16
CA ASN A 93 12.26 -7.65 17.12
C ASN A 93 11.41 -6.88 16.11
N LEU A 94 10.54 -5.99 16.58
CA LEU A 94 9.78 -5.09 15.72
C LEU A 94 10.70 -4.17 14.90
N GLY A 95 11.81 -3.73 15.48
CA GLY A 95 12.82 -2.92 14.81
C GLY A 95 13.46 -3.61 13.60
N ILE A 96 13.60 -4.94 13.63
CA ILE A 96 14.07 -5.72 12.47
C ILE A 96 13.07 -5.62 11.32
N GLN A 97 11.80 -5.86 11.59
CA GLN A 97 10.75 -5.79 10.57
C GLN A 97 10.59 -4.36 10.01
N ARG A 98 10.64 -3.33 10.87
CA ARG A 98 10.54 -1.94 10.44
C ARG A 98 11.66 -1.52 9.49
N ARG A 99 12.89 -1.93 9.73
CA ARG A 99 14.01 -1.67 8.80
C ARG A 99 13.75 -2.30 7.43
N LEU A 100 13.32 -3.55 7.38
CA LEU A 100 12.98 -4.21 6.13
C LEU A 100 11.84 -3.50 5.38
N ILE A 101 10.84 -2.99 6.11
CA ILE A 101 9.75 -2.19 5.54
C ILE A 101 10.31 -0.90 4.93
N GLU A 102 11.13 -0.16 5.67
CA GLU A 102 11.72 1.11 5.21
C GLU A 102 12.60 0.93 3.97
N GLU A 103 13.32 -0.18 3.88
CA GLU A 103 14.22 -0.48 2.76
C GLU A 103 13.52 -1.00 1.51
N THR A 104 12.40 -1.72 1.66
CA THR A 104 11.89 -2.56 0.55
C THR A 104 10.42 -2.35 0.20
N ALA A 105 9.62 -1.80 1.10
CA ALA A 105 8.19 -1.60 0.83
C ALA A 105 7.93 -0.46 -0.17
N CYS A 106 6.98 -0.67 -1.08
CA CYS A 106 6.55 0.36 -2.04
C CYS A 106 5.21 1.03 -1.68
N ILE A 107 4.57 0.60 -0.60
CA ILE A 107 3.35 1.18 -0.01
C ILE A 107 3.53 1.28 1.51
N HIS A 108 2.59 1.90 2.19
CA HIS A 108 2.61 1.92 3.65
C HIS A 108 2.36 0.53 4.23
N VAL A 109 3.26 0.10 5.11
CA VAL A 109 3.15 -1.19 5.80
C VAL A 109 3.20 -0.93 7.31
N TYR A 110 2.15 -1.35 8.00
CA TYR A 110 1.97 -1.19 9.43
C TYR A 110 2.04 -2.57 10.10
N PRO A 111 3.14 -2.90 10.77
CA PRO A 111 3.25 -4.18 11.46
C PRO A 111 2.43 -4.20 12.75
N TYR A 112 1.77 -5.32 12.99
CA TYR A 112 1.27 -5.66 14.32
C TYR A 112 2.42 -6.20 15.17
N GLY A 113 2.43 -5.80 16.46
CA GLY A 113 3.37 -6.25 17.47
C GLY A 113 2.66 -6.66 18.76
#